data_be2149acf92ee257b9c9c7a6df2728a2
#
_entry.id   be2149acf92ee257b9c9c7a6df2728a2
#
_cell.length_a   1.000
_cell.length_b   1.000
_cell.length_c   1.000
_cell.angle_alpha   90.00
_cell.angle_beta   90.00
_cell.angle_gamma   90.00
#
_symmetry.space_group_name_H-M   'P 1'
#
loop_
_entity.id
_entity.type
_entity.pdbx_description
1 polymer ?
#
loop_
_entity_poly.entity_id
_entity_poly.type
_entity_poly.pdbx_seq_one_letter_code
_entity_poly.pdbx_strand_id
1 'polypeptide(L)'
;LLKDVGTNICDYIVEDASLNISELIENGAPDIIVKAMLEQYPSGTITHKNLRFVHSTVEGERALDSGLESLGTINIIRILIVLYDVILGKKCSCIDEIEYGIHTKALAFILKMYLTLADDCQVIVATHDLSLLNTDFLRRDAVRLFEKDEHGTIKVKRRDYLHNTVSFYRTYEKEVAPKIDDIMKNVDVFLKYKDDINHK
;
A
#
# COMPACT_ATOMS: atom_id res chain seq x y z
N LEU A 1 2.75 14.02 -12.60
CA LEU A 1 2.13 13.37 -11.46
C LEU A 1 3.10 12.40 -10.74
N LEU A 2 3.62 11.35 -11.39
CA LEU A 2 4.57 10.42 -10.76
C LEU A 2 5.82 11.12 -10.21
N LYS A 3 6.36 12.11 -10.92
CA LYS A 3 7.47 12.94 -10.41
C LYS A 3 7.09 13.75 -9.17
N ASP A 4 5.85 14.24 -9.09
CA ASP A 4 5.39 15.08 -7.98
C ASP A 4 5.22 14.30 -6.68
N VAL A 5 5.01 12.98 -6.76
CA VAL A 5 4.93 12.09 -5.61
C VAL A 5 6.26 11.46 -5.22
N GLY A 6 7.37 11.93 -5.79
CA GLY A 6 8.73 11.55 -5.39
C GLY A 6 9.30 10.35 -6.14
N THR A 7 8.70 9.93 -7.26
CA THR A 7 9.32 8.99 -8.18
C THR A 7 10.03 9.76 -9.31
N ASN A 8 11.09 9.18 -9.87
CA ASN A 8 11.77 9.77 -11.02
C ASN A 8 11.21 9.24 -12.36
N ILE A 9 10.06 8.56 -12.33
CA ILE A 9 9.45 7.95 -13.50
C ILE A 9 8.91 9.06 -14.43
N CYS A 10 9.34 9.04 -15.67
CA CYS A 10 8.92 9.99 -16.70
C CYS A 10 8.11 9.35 -17.82
N ASP A 11 8.30 8.04 -18.07
CA ASP A 11 7.60 7.29 -19.11
C ASP A 11 7.55 5.79 -18.78
N TYR A 12 6.91 4.99 -19.62
CA TYR A 12 6.89 3.54 -19.52
C TYR A 12 6.97 2.91 -20.90
N ILE A 13 7.50 1.69 -20.95
CA ILE A 13 7.65 0.88 -22.17
C ILE A 13 6.93 -0.45 -21.90
N VAL A 14 6.11 -0.88 -22.85
CA VAL A 14 5.47 -2.21 -22.82
C VAL A 14 5.99 -2.99 -24.02
N GLU A 15 6.68 -4.09 -23.74
CA GLU A 15 7.27 -4.97 -24.74
C GLU A 15 6.61 -6.36 -24.64
N ASP A 16 6.37 -6.98 -25.79
CA ASP A 16 5.99 -8.40 -25.79
C ASP A 16 7.22 -9.25 -25.46
N ALA A 17 7.10 -10.06 -24.43
CA ALA A 17 8.12 -11.00 -24.01
C ALA A 17 7.59 -12.42 -24.08
N SER A 18 8.47 -13.38 -24.34
CA SER A 18 8.16 -14.80 -24.36
C SER A 18 9.10 -15.56 -23.43
N LEU A 19 8.55 -16.41 -22.62
CA LEU A 19 9.27 -17.36 -21.78
C LEU A 19 9.09 -18.77 -22.38
N ASN A 20 10.20 -19.43 -22.66
CA ASN A 20 10.19 -20.82 -23.09
C ASN A 20 10.20 -21.72 -21.85
N ILE A 21 9.23 -22.64 -21.74
CA ILE A 21 9.12 -23.53 -20.57
C ILE A 21 10.36 -24.45 -20.47
N SER A 22 11.04 -24.74 -21.59
CA SER A 22 12.30 -25.50 -21.56
C SER A 22 13.41 -24.81 -20.77
N GLU A 23 13.47 -23.46 -20.77
CA GLU A 23 14.44 -22.70 -19.98
C GLU A 23 14.22 -22.85 -18.48
N LEU A 24 12.96 -23.05 -18.05
CA LEU A 24 12.64 -23.32 -16.65
C LEU A 24 13.19 -24.65 -16.18
N ILE A 25 13.19 -25.69 -17.08
CA ILE A 25 13.75 -27.01 -16.81
C ILE A 25 15.26 -26.89 -16.61
N GLU A 26 15.94 -26.18 -17.51
CA GLU A 26 17.38 -25.94 -17.45
C GLU A 26 17.79 -25.19 -16.17
N ASN A 27 16.94 -24.30 -15.70
CA ASN A 27 17.11 -23.53 -14.44
C ASN A 27 16.66 -24.29 -13.18
N GLY A 28 16.32 -25.58 -13.28
CA GLY A 28 16.02 -26.44 -12.13
C GLY A 28 14.62 -26.25 -11.53
N ALA A 29 13.65 -25.79 -12.31
CA ALA A 29 12.27 -25.73 -11.85
C ALA A 29 11.71 -27.13 -11.52
N PRO A 30 10.92 -27.28 -10.44
CA PRO A 30 10.32 -28.56 -10.08
C PRO A 30 9.42 -29.12 -11.19
N ASP A 31 9.54 -30.40 -11.48
CA ASP A 31 8.80 -31.10 -12.56
C ASP A 31 7.29 -30.89 -12.48
N ILE A 32 6.73 -30.79 -11.26
CA ILE A 32 5.30 -30.57 -11.03
C ILE A 32 4.85 -29.21 -11.57
N ILE A 33 5.70 -28.18 -11.44
CA ILE A 33 5.42 -26.82 -11.94
C ILE A 33 5.51 -26.82 -13.47
N VAL A 34 6.57 -27.43 -14.02
CA VAL A 34 6.77 -27.53 -15.47
C VAL A 34 5.60 -28.25 -16.12
N LYS A 35 5.16 -29.39 -15.54
CA LYS A 35 4.04 -30.16 -16.05
C LYS A 35 2.73 -29.39 -16.05
N ALA A 36 2.42 -28.70 -14.96
CA ALA A 36 1.24 -27.83 -14.87
C ALA A 36 1.27 -26.68 -15.90
N MET A 37 2.46 -26.09 -16.13
CA MET A 37 2.62 -25.05 -17.14
C MET A 37 2.46 -25.60 -18.56
N LEU A 38 2.98 -26.78 -18.88
CA LEU A 38 2.80 -27.41 -20.20
C LEU A 38 1.35 -27.83 -20.46
N GLU A 39 0.60 -28.21 -19.43
CA GLU A 39 -0.84 -28.46 -19.54
C GLU A 39 -1.60 -27.17 -19.88
N GLN A 40 -1.22 -26.05 -19.30
CA GLN A 40 -1.86 -24.76 -19.55
C GLN A 40 -1.37 -24.11 -20.86
N TYR A 41 -0.11 -24.31 -21.24
CA TYR A 41 0.54 -23.76 -22.43
C TYR A 41 1.16 -24.87 -23.28
N PRO A 42 0.36 -25.62 -24.08
CA PRO A 42 0.84 -26.76 -24.84
C PRO A 42 1.92 -26.42 -25.90
N SER A 43 1.98 -25.14 -26.30
CA SER A 43 3.04 -24.65 -27.21
C SER A 43 4.45 -24.65 -26.59
N GLY A 44 4.55 -24.82 -25.26
CA GLY A 44 5.80 -24.69 -24.53
C GLY A 44 6.30 -23.24 -24.40
N THR A 45 5.53 -22.26 -24.84
CA THR A 45 5.90 -20.85 -24.80
C THR A 45 4.79 -20.02 -24.14
N ILE A 46 5.17 -19.23 -23.17
CA ILE A 46 4.28 -18.29 -22.47
C ILE A 46 4.60 -16.89 -23.00
N THR A 47 3.65 -16.27 -23.67
CA THR A 47 3.76 -14.85 -24.08
C THR A 47 3.18 -13.98 -22.98
N HIS A 48 3.92 -12.96 -22.57
CA HIS A 48 3.47 -11.96 -21.61
C HIS A 48 3.96 -10.57 -22.01
N LYS A 49 3.37 -9.55 -21.41
CA LYS A 49 3.83 -8.18 -21.59
C LYS A 49 4.79 -7.82 -20.48
N ASN A 50 5.99 -7.42 -20.84
CA ASN A 50 6.97 -6.89 -19.91
C ASN A 50 6.80 -5.37 -19.80
N LEU A 51 6.63 -4.88 -18.57
CA LEU A 51 6.48 -3.45 -18.28
C LEU A 51 7.79 -2.93 -17.70
N ARG A 52 8.33 -1.89 -18.34
CA ARG A 52 9.52 -1.17 -17.87
C ARG A 52 9.18 0.29 -17.65
N PHE A 53 9.67 0.85 -16.54
CA PHE A 53 9.51 2.27 -16.24
C PHE A 53 10.78 3.03 -16.64
N VAL A 54 10.59 4.18 -17.29
CA VAL A 54 11.68 5.05 -17.70
C VAL A 54 11.91 6.09 -16.63
N HIS A 55 13.10 6.09 -16.05
CA HIS A 55 13.53 7.03 -15.03
C HIS A 55 14.37 8.14 -15.60
N SER A 56 14.07 9.38 -15.23
CA SER A 56 14.92 10.52 -15.52
C SER A 56 16.05 10.57 -14.49
N THR A 57 17.30 10.46 -14.96
CA THR A 57 18.51 10.52 -14.14
C THR A 57 19.41 11.69 -14.56
N VAL A 58 20.45 11.96 -13.80
CA VAL A 58 21.44 13.00 -14.14
C VAL A 58 22.21 12.66 -15.42
N GLU A 59 22.35 11.37 -15.73
CA GLU A 59 23.06 10.87 -16.90
C GLU A 59 22.15 10.64 -18.13
N GLY A 60 20.85 10.96 -18.01
CA GLY A 60 19.83 10.73 -19.02
C GLY A 60 18.74 9.78 -18.57
N GLU A 61 17.99 9.24 -19.51
CA GLU A 61 16.88 8.32 -19.24
C GLU A 61 17.36 6.87 -19.15
N ARG A 62 16.84 6.13 -18.17
CA ARG A 62 17.11 4.70 -18.00
C ARG A 62 15.80 3.94 -17.82
N ALA A 63 15.59 2.89 -18.61
CA ALA A 63 14.46 2.00 -18.45
C ALA A 63 14.80 0.89 -17.45
N LEU A 64 13.95 0.72 -16.45
CA LEU A 64 14.06 -0.30 -15.39
C LEU A 64 12.86 -1.24 -15.48
N ASP A 65 13.11 -2.54 -15.31
CA ASP A 65 12.04 -3.53 -15.25
C ASP A 65 11.13 -3.26 -14.04
N SER A 66 9.82 -3.39 -14.22
CA SER A 66 8.84 -3.14 -13.15
C SER A 66 9.06 -4.01 -11.90
N GLY A 67 9.64 -5.19 -12.06
CA GLY A 67 10.01 -6.08 -10.95
C GLY A 67 11.18 -5.58 -10.10
N LEU A 68 11.96 -4.61 -10.60
CA LEU A 68 13.08 -3.99 -9.88
C LEU A 68 12.70 -2.68 -9.17
N GLU A 69 11.45 -2.24 -9.33
CA GLU A 69 10.96 -1.05 -8.65
C GLU A 69 10.81 -1.23 -7.15
N SER A 70 10.89 -0.12 -6.42
CA SER A 70 10.58 -0.15 -4.99
C SER A 70 9.11 -0.49 -4.76
N LEU A 71 8.83 -1.17 -3.65
CA LEU A 71 7.45 -1.48 -3.26
C LEU A 71 6.59 -0.22 -3.16
N GLY A 72 7.15 0.87 -2.63
CA GLY A 72 6.45 2.15 -2.54
C GLY A 72 6.10 2.72 -3.91
N THR A 73 7.01 2.66 -4.88
CA THR A 73 6.77 3.07 -6.27
C THR A 73 5.63 2.28 -6.89
N ILE A 74 5.66 0.96 -6.75
CA ILE A 74 4.61 0.08 -7.29
C ILE A 74 3.25 0.36 -6.63
N ASN A 75 3.21 0.58 -5.33
CA ASN A 75 1.97 0.88 -4.62
C ASN A 75 1.41 2.26 -5.01
N ILE A 76 2.25 3.27 -5.18
CA ILE A 76 1.82 4.57 -5.72
C ILE A 76 1.14 4.38 -7.09
N ILE A 77 1.76 3.63 -8.00
CA ILE A 77 1.20 3.38 -9.33
C ILE A 77 -0.14 2.65 -9.23
N ARG A 78 -0.23 1.60 -8.40
CA ARG A 78 -1.48 0.86 -8.18
C ARG A 78 -2.61 1.74 -7.67
N ILE A 79 -2.33 2.57 -6.65
CA ILE A 79 -3.32 3.50 -6.10
C ILE A 79 -3.77 4.50 -7.16
N LEU A 80 -2.85 5.07 -7.93
CA LEU A 80 -3.20 6.01 -9.00
C LEU A 80 -4.07 5.38 -10.08
N ILE A 81 -3.81 4.12 -10.46
CA ILE A 81 -4.66 3.37 -11.40
C ILE A 81 -6.07 3.16 -10.83
N VAL A 82 -6.17 2.75 -9.56
CA VAL A 82 -7.48 2.55 -8.89
C VAL A 82 -8.24 3.88 -8.81
N LEU A 83 -7.61 4.95 -8.38
CA LEU A 83 -8.25 6.26 -8.28
C LEU A 83 -8.68 6.79 -9.65
N TYR A 84 -7.87 6.58 -10.68
CA TYR A 84 -8.22 6.94 -12.07
C TYR A 84 -9.46 6.19 -12.56
N ASP A 85 -9.51 4.86 -12.35
CA ASP A 85 -10.68 4.04 -12.72
C ASP A 85 -11.94 4.45 -11.94
N VAL A 86 -11.80 4.78 -10.65
CA VAL A 86 -12.90 5.26 -9.80
C VAL A 86 -13.46 6.59 -10.31
N ILE A 87 -12.58 7.55 -10.64
CA ILE A 87 -13.00 8.87 -11.13
C ILE A 87 -13.71 8.74 -12.49
N LEU A 88 -13.09 8.05 -13.44
CA LEU A 88 -13.65 7.92 -14.79
C LEU A 88 -14.94 7.08 -14.81
N GLY A 89 -14.97 6.01 -14.03
CA GLY A 89 -16.10 5.10 -13.98
C GLY A 89 -17.23 5.54 -13.04
N LYS A 90 -17.06 6.66 -12.30
CA LYS A 90 -17.99 7.12 -11.26
C LYS A 90 -18.35 5.99 -10.28
N LYS A 91 -17.32 5.31 -9.79
CA LYS A 91 -17.45 4.08 -8.98
C LYS A 91 -17.18 4.34 -7.49
N CYS A 92 -17.43 3.30 -6.70
CA CYS A 92 -16.95 3.21 -5.31
C CYS A 92 -15.84 2.16 -5.23
N SER A 93 -14.77 2.45 -4.49
CA SER A 93 -13.68 1.51 -4.22
C SER A 93 -13.27 1.56 -2.75
N CYS A 94 -12.72 0.43 -2.26
CA CYS A 94 -12.13 0.33 -0.92
C CYS A 94 -10.66 0.00 -1.06
N ILE A 95 -9.82 0.73 -0.33
CA ILE A 95 -8.36 0.54 -0.30
C ILE A 95 -7.96 0.35 1.16
N ASP A 96 -7.42 -0.81 1.48
CA ASP A 96 -6.89 -1.12 2.81
C ASP A 96 -5.38 -0.86 2.85
N GLU A 97 -4.88 -0.44 4.02
CA GLU A 97 -3.46 -0.12 4.25
C GLU A 97 -2.85 0.77 3.14
N ILE A 98 -3.56 1.84 2.77
CA ILE A 98 -3.19 2.70 1.63
C ILE A 98 -1.76 3.27 1.76
N GLU A 99 -1.25 3.43 2.98
CA GLU A 99 0.10 3.95 3.26
C GLU A 99 1.22 2.95 3.01
N TYR A 100 0.91 1.66 2.73
CA TYR A 100 1.92 0.61 2.70
C TYR A 100 3.09 0.93 1.76
N GLY A 101 4.28 1.16 2.36
CA GLY A 101 5.50 1.52 1.64
C GLY A 101 5.53 2.93 1.03
N ILE A 102 4.55 3.78 1.32
CA ILE A 102 4.43 5.13 0.74
C ILE A 102 4.73 6.17 1.81
N HIS A 103 5.55 7.15 1.45
CA HIS A 103 5.81 8.28 2.35
C HIS A 103 4.53 9.12 2.56
N THR A 104 4.21 9.46 3.80
CA THR A 104 2.99 10.19 4.19
C THR A 104 2.71 11.44 3.33
N LYS A 105 3.73 12.23 3.00
CA LYS A 105 3.55 13.43 2.16
C LYS A 105 3.09 13.09 0.73
N ALA A 106 3.60 11.99 0.16
CA ALA A 106 3.18 11.52 -1.15
C ALA A 106 1.74 11.04 -1.11
N LEU A 107 1.38 10.28 -0.07
CA LEU A 107 0.00 9.82 0.15
C LEU A 107 -0.96 10.98 0.34
N ALA A 108 -0.59 11.98 1.17
CA ALA A 108 -1.40 13.17 1.38
C ALA A 108 -1.64 13.94 0.07
N PHE A 109 -0.61 14.05 -0.78
CA PHE A 109 -0.73 14.67 -2.11
C PHE A 109 -1.71 13.90 -3.00
N ILE A 110 -1.58 12.56 -3.07
CA ILE A 110 -2.46 11.69 -3.86
C ILE A 110 -3.92 11.84 -3.41
N LEU A 111 -4.18 11.79 -2.10
CA LEU A 111 -5.53 11.94 -1.56
C LEU A 111 -6.11 13.33 -1.82
N LYS A 112 -5.31 14.39 -1.66
CA LYS A 112 -5.73 15.77 -1.97
C LYS A 112 -6.08 15.91 -3.45
N MET A 113 -5.27 15.35 -4.34
CA MET A 113 -5.54 15.34 -5.78
C MET A 113 -6.84 14.60 -6.08
N TYR A 114 -7.04 13.40 -5.51
CA TYR A 114 -8.29 12.65 -5.67
C TYR A 114 -9.49 13.49 -5.25
N LEU A 115 -9.48 14.08 -4.04
CA LEU A 115 -10.58 14.89 -3.52
C LEU A 115 -10.86 16.15 -4.36
N THR A 116 -9.85 16.63 -5.09
CA THR A 116 -10.02 17.78 -6.01
C THR A 116 -10.68 17.38 -7.34
N LEU A 117 -10.42 16.15 -7.80
CA LEU A 117 -10.88 15.66 -9.10
C LEU A 117 -12.15 14.79 -8.99
N ALA A 118 -12.46 14.30 -7.79
CA ALA A 118 -13.58 13.39 -7.58
C ALA A 118 -14.92 14.12 -7.79
N ASP A 119 -15.72 13.55 -8.67
CA ASP A 119 -17.10 13.96 -8.95
C ASP A 119 -17.96 12.72 -9.10
N ASP A 120 -19.02 12.61 -8.29
CA ASP A 120 -19.95 11.47 -8.32
C ASP A 120 -19.28 10.09 -8.10
N CYS A 121 -18.19 10.05 -7.32
CA CYS A 121 -17.45 8.82 -7.00
C CYS A 121 -17.03 8.80 -5.53
N GLN A 122 -16.70 7.61 -5.00
CA GLN A 122 -16.33 7.44 -3.61
C GLN A 122 -15.14 6.49 -3.44
N VAL A 123 -14.22 6.85 -2.55
CA VAL A 123 -13.18 5.93 -2.06
C VAL A 123 -13.26 5.82 -0.55
N ILE A 124 -13.28 4.59 -0.06
CA ILE A 124 -13.16 4.26 1.36
C ILE A 124 -11.73 3.79 1.59
N VAL A 125 -11.03 4.46 2.48
CA VAL A 125 -9.62 4.20 2.76
C VAL A 125 -9.45 3.76 4.20
N ALA A 126 -8.80 2.63 4.44
CA ALA A 126 -8.29 2.27 5.75
C ALA A 126 -6.79 2.58 5.83
N THR A 127 -6.35 3.13 6.97
CA THR A 127 -4.97 3.53 7.18
C THR A 127 -4.62 3.53 8.66
N HIS A 128 -3.37 3.23 8.98
CA HIS A 128 -2.77 3.41 10.30
C HIS A 128 -1.93 4.70 10.39
N ASP A 129 -1.79 5.45 9.28
CA ASP A 129 -1.04 6.71 9.26
C ASP A 129 -1.86 7.87 9.85
N LEU A 130 -1.69 8.05 11.15
CA LEU A 130 -2.39 9.11 11.90
C LEU A 130 -1.97 10.52 11.48
N SER A 131 -0.84 10.69 10.81
CA SER A 131 -0.37 12.01 10.39
C SER A 131 -1.25 12.60 9.29
N LEU A 132 -2.00 11.76 8.55
CA LEU A 132 -3.04 12.21 7.62
C LEU A 132 -4.14 13.01 8.31
N LEU A 133 -4.38 12.76 9.60
CA LEU A 133 -5.39 13.49 10.38
C LEU A 133 -5.01 14.94 10.67
N ASN A 134 -3.74 15.31 10.49
CA ASN A 134 -3.25 16.68 10.63
C ASN A 134 -3.33 17.47 9.32
N THR A 135 -3.86 16.87 8.26
CA THR A 135 -4.05 17.57 6.99
C THR A 135 -5.29 18.46 7.02
N ASP A 136 -5.27 19.56 6.28
CA ASP A 136 -6.34 20.56 6.21
C ASP A 136 -7.46 20.19 5.21
N PHE A 137 -7.20 19.26 4.30
CA PHE A 137 -8.13 18.87 3.25
C PHE A 137 -9.08 17.73 3.64
N LEU A 138 -8.76 16.95 4.68
CA LEU A 138 -9.65 15.89 5.14
C LEU A 138 -10.75 16.45 6.04
N ARG A 139 -11.99 16.30 5.59
CA ARG A 139 -13.16 16.68 6.37
C ARG A 139 -13.31 15.76 7.59
N ARG A 140 -13.65 16.34 8.72
CA ARG A 140 -13.82 15.61 9.99
C ARG A 140 -14.93 14.58 9.95
N ASP A 141 -16.02 14.89 9.26
CA ASP A 141 -17.16 13.99 9.07
C ASP A 141 -16.86 12.81 8.13
N ALA A 142 -15.78 12.86 7.35
CA ALA A 142 -15.31 11.76 6.53
C ALA A 142 -14.49 10.70 7.31
N VAL A 143 -14.01 11.06 8.53
CA VAL A 143 -13.14 10.17 9.31
C VAL A 143 -13.95 9.28 10.24
N ARG A 144 -13.60 8.00 10.30
CA ARG A 144 -14.12 6.99 11.22
C ARG A 144 -12.96 6.37 11.98
N LEU A 145 -13.13 6.21 13.29
CA LEU A 145 -12.18 5.52 14.15
C LEU A 145 -12.75 4.17 14.53
N PHE A 146 -11.93 3.16 14.37
CA PHE A 146 -12.24 1.80 14.75
C PHE A 146 -11.44 1.46 15.99
N GLU A 147 -12.12 1.16 17.09
CA GLU A 147 -11.52 0.71 18.34
C GLU A 147 -11.91 -0.74 18.57
N LYS A 148 -10.94 -1.57 18.91
CA LYS A 148 -11.17 -2.95 19.31
C LYS A 148 -11.04 -3.04 20.83
N ASP A 149 -12.09 -3.49 21.51
CA ASP A 149 -12.06 -3.73 22.96
C ASP A 149 -11.35 -5.04 23.32
N GLU A 150 -11.17 -5.28 24.61
CA GLU A 150 -10.50 -6.47 25.16
C GLU A 150 -11.20 -7.81 24.80
N HIS A 151 -12.47 -7.74 24.40
CA HIS A 151 -13.25 -8.90 23.96
C HIS A 151 -13.25 -9.05 22.42
N GLY A 152 -12.53 -8.18 21.70
CA GLY A 152 -12.46 -8.20 20.25
C GLY A 152 -13.63 -7.51 19.55
N THR A 153 -14.54 -6.87 20.28
CA THR A 153 -15.65 -6.11 19.70
C THR A 153 -15.16 -4.81 19.10
N ILE A 154 -15.58 -4.52 17.86
CA ILE A 154 -15.19 -3.30 17.17
C ILE A 154 -16.25 -2.22 17.43
N LYS A 155 -15.80 -1.07 17.93
CA LYS A 155 -16.60 0.16 18.09
C LYS A 155 -16.18 1.17 17.05
N VAL A 156 -17.16 1.76 16.34
CA VAL A 156 -16.92 2.81 15.35
C VAL A 156 -17.30 4.15 15.95
N LYS A 157 -16.32 5.05 16.07
CA LYS A 157 -16.55 6.43 16.55
C LYS A 157 -16.54 7.41 15.38
N ARG A 158 -17.53 8.29 15.33
CA ARG A 158 -17.58 9.44 14.42
C ARG A 158 -16.91 10.62 15.07
N ARG A 159 -16.24 11.44 14.28
CA ARG A 159 -15.47 12.58 14.76
C ARG A 159 -16.26 13.89 14.91
N ASP A 160 -17.51 13.91 14.50
CA ASP A 160 -18.37 15.12 14.47
C ASP A 160 -18.50 15.81 15.84
N TYR A 161 -18.17 15.11 16.93
CA TYR A 161 -18.30 15.58 18.31
C TYR A 161 -17.09 16.35 18.87
N LEU A 162 -15.98 16.43 18.13
CA LEU A 162 -14.78 17.10 18.64
C LEU A 162 -14.78 18.58 18.23
N HIS A 163 -14.77 19.47 19.23
CA HIS A 163 -14.63 20.92 19.03
C HIS A 163 -13.39 21.28 18.21
N ASN A 164 -13.50 22.37 17.43
CA ASN A 164 -12.49 22.85 16.48
C ASN A 164 -11.09 23.10 17.06
N THR A 165 -10.96 23.19 18.38
CA THR A 165 -9.72 23.57 19.08
C THR A 165 -8.88 22.40 19.56
N VAL A 166 -9.38 21.15 19.49
CA VAL A 166 -8.64 19.98 19.96
C VAL A 166 -7.98 19.29 18.78
N SER A 167 -6.66 19.17 18.83
CA SER A 167 -5.92 18.35 17.85
C SER A 167 -6.42 16.91 17.91
N PHE A 168 -6.87 16.40 16.78
CA PHE A 168 -7.37 15.04 16.67
C PHE A 168 -6.31 14.00 17.02
N TYR A 169 -5.08 14.24 16.62
CA TYR A 169 -3.93 13.42 16.97
C TYR A 169 -3.81 13.27 18.50
N ARG A 170 -3.93 14.35 19.25
CA ARG A 170 -3.85 14.30 20.73
C ARG A 170 -5.01 13.53 21.37
N THR A 171 -6.20 13.57 20.77
CA THR A 171 -7.35 12.82 21.28
C THR A 171 -7.18 11.33 21.00
N TYR A 172 -6.73 10.97 19.79
CA TYR A 172 -6.41 9.59 19.45
C TYR A 172 -5.32 9.03 20.36
N GLU A 173 -4.22 9.76 20.52
CA GLU A 173 -3.09 9.36 21.36
C GLU A 173 -3.50 9.10 22.82
N LYS A 174 -4.45 9.90 23.34
CA LYS A 174 -4.97 9.73 24.71
C LYS A 174 -5.97 8.58 24.86
N GLU A 175 -6.84 8.39 23.89
CA GLU A 175 -8.03 7.53 24.03
C GLU A 175 -7.91 6.19 23.35
N VAL A 176 -7.10 6.08 22.28
CA VAL A 176 -7.10 4.91 21.38
C VAL A 176 -5.73 4.28 21.24
N ALA A 177 -4.64 5.06 21.30
CA ALA A 177 -3.29 4.53 21.14
C ALA A 177 -2.94 3.56 22.27
N PRO A 178 -2.30 2.39 21.97
CA PRO A 178 -1.81 1.50 23.00
C PRO A 178 -0.83 2.23 23.92
N LYS A 179 -1.03 2.14 25.23
CA LYS A 179 -0.11 2.74 26.20
C LYS A 179 1.21 1.99 26.16
N ILE A 180 2.31 2.72 26.05
CA ILE A 180 3.68 2.14 26.03
C ILE A 180 3.91 1.24 27.26
N ASP A 181 3.37 1.61 28.43
CA ASP A 181 3.49 0.82 29.65
C ASP A 181 2.84 -0.58 29.53
N ASP A 182 1.77 -0.72 28.76
CA ASP A 182 1.13 -2.02 28.54
C ASP A 182 1.93 -2.88 27.55
N ILE A 183 2.64 -2.25 26.60
CA ILE A 183 3.55 -2.92 25.68
C ILE A 183 4.78 -3.43 26.46
N MET A 184 5.35 -2.61 27.35
CA MET A 184 6.54 -2.98 28.15
C MET A 184 6.29 -4.16 29.08
N LYS A 185 5.09 -4.31 29.65
CA LYS A 185 4.73 -5.50 30.43
C LYS A 185 4.82 -6.80 29.63
N ASN A 186 4.51 -6.73 28.34
CA ASN A 186 4.62 -7.89 27.46
C ASN A 186 6.06 -8.21 27.06
N VAL A 187 6.94 -7.21 27.01
CA VAL A 187 8.38 -7.41 26.75
C VAL A 187 9.01 -8.25 27.87
N ASP A 188 8.67 -7.99 29.14
CA ASP A 188 9.17 -8.76 30.28
C ASP A 188 8.77 -10.23 30.22
N VAL A 189 7.57 -10.53 29.71
CA VAL A 189 7.12 -11.91 29.46
C VAL A 189 7.96 -12.55 28.35
N PHE A 190 8.26 -11.84 27.26
CA PHE A 190 9.11 -12.33 26.19
C PHE A 190 10.55 -12.63 26.66
N LEU A 191 11.13 -11.78 27.51
CA LEU A 191 12.47 -11.99 28.07
C LEU A 191 12.54 -13.23 28.94
N LYS A 192 11.52 -13.51 29.78
CA LYS A 192 11.43 -14.74 30.55
C LYS A 192 11.40 -16.00 29.68
N TYR A 193 10.61 -15.99 28.59
CA TYR A 193 10.60 -17.10 27.64
C TYR A 193 11.96 -17.33 26.95
N LYS A 194 12.68 -16.27 26.64
CA LYS A 194 14.02 -16.37 26.05
C LYS A 194 15.02 -17.04 27.01
N ASP A 195 14.95 -16.73 28.30
CA ASP A 195 15.83 -17.31 29.31
C ASP A 195 15.49 -18.81 29.54
N ASP A 196 14.21 -19.18 29.52
CA ASP A 196 13.77 -20.57 29.64
C ASP A 196 14.21 -21.45 28.45
N ILE A 197 14.38 -20.88 27.26
CA ILE A 197 14.86 -21.60 26.06
C ILE A 197 16.37 -21.82 26.13
N ASN A 198 17.12 -20.87 26.68
CA ASN A 198 18.58 -20.95 26.77
C ASN A 198 19.08 -21.86 27.92
N HIS A 199 18.19 -22.28 28.81
CA HIS A 199 18.50 -23.19 29.93
C HIS A 199 18.02 -24.64 29.71
N LYS A 200 17.54 -24.98 28.51
CA LYS A 200 17.28 -26.34 28.02
C LYS A 200 18.33 -26.78 26.99
#